data_11fef97bce1e2f689e1db5f76b483202
#
_entry.id   11fef97bce1e2f689e1db5f76b483202
#
_cell.length_a   1.000
_cell.length_b   1.000
_cell.length_c   1.000
_cell.angle_alpha   90.00
_cell.angle_beta   90.00
_cell.angle_gamma   90.00
#
_symmetry.space_group_name_H-M   'P 1'
#
loop_
_entity.id
_entity.type
_entity.pdbx_description
1 polymer ?
#
loop_
_entity_poly.entity_id
_entity_poly.type
_entity_poly.pdbx_seq_one_letter_code
_entity_poly.pdbx_strand_id
1 'polypeptide(L)' 'MQYFDIYIDSIKGIYTYSDKNDEFEVGENVIVPFRNIKKSGFIIRKNFKESFDLK' A
#
# COMPACT_ATOMS: atom_id res chain seq x y z
N MET A 1 -3.91 -12.77 2.56
CA MET A 1 -3.09 -11.55 2.46
C MET A 1 -3.41 -10.81 1.19
N GLN A 2 -3.59 -9.52 1.30
CA GLN A 2 -3.89 -8.67 0.16
C GLN A 2 -2.81 -7.63 -0.02
N TYR A 3 -2.70 -7.14 -1.24
CA TYR A 3 -1.79 -6.04 -1.54
C TYR A 3 -2.60 -4.85 -1.98
N PHE A 4 -2.12 -3.68 -1.62
CA PHE A 4 -2.75 -2.43 -1.99
C PHE A 4 -1.72 -1.49 -2.57
N ASP A 5 -2.13 -0.73 -3.56
CA ASP A 5 -1.32 0.36 -4.08
C ASP A 5 -1.70 1.60 -3.31
N ILE A 6 -0.72 2.23 -2.72
CA ILE A 6 -0.93 3.37 -1.84
C ILE A 6 -0.16 4.56 -2.38
N TYR A 7 -0.87 5.66 -2.55
CA TYR A 7 -0.24 6.89 -2.99
C TYR A 7 0.23 7.65 -1.75
N ILE A 8 1.50 7.97 -1.71
CA ILE A 8 2.07 8.69 -0.59
C ILE A 8 2.38 10.10 -1.07
N ASP A 9 1.60 11.04 -0.59
CA ASP A 9 1.64 12.40 -1.12
C ASP A 9 2.97 13.10 -0.85
N SER A 10 3.55 12.86 0.30
CA SER A 10 4.77 13.57 0.65
C SER A 10 5.93 13.26 -0.29
N ILE A 11 5.90 12.09 -0.92
CA ILE A 11 6.95 11.72 -1.86
C ILE A 11 6.41 11.56 -3.27
N LYS A 12 5.12 11.78 -3.45
CA LYS A 12 4.47 11.76 -4.76
C LYS A 12 4.74 10.48 -5.52
N GLY A 13 4.55 9.37 -4.81
CA GLY A 13 4.80 8.07 -5.41
C GLY A 13 3.76 7.06 -4.98
N ILE A 14 3.64 6.00 -5.77
CA ILE A 14 2.73 4.91 -5.49
C ILE A 14 3.54 3.69 -5.13
N TYR A 15 3.23 3.08 -4.00
CA TYR A 15 3.97 1.92 -3.52
C TYR A 15 2.99 0.85 -3.10
N THR A 16 3.40 -0.39 -3.24
CA THR A 16 2.54 -1.53 -2.95
C THR A 16 2.87 -2.06 -1.56
N TYR A 17 1.84 -2.21 -0.74
CA TYR A 17 2.00 -2.74 0.61
C TYR A 17 1.05 -3.91 0.80
N SER A 18 1.41 -4.78 1.71
CA SER A 18 0.55 -5.92 2.03
C SER A 18 -0.27 -5.63 3.27
N ASP A 19 -1.42 -6.26 3.33
CA ASP A 19 -2.32 -6.15 4.47
C ASP A 19 -2.70 -7.56 4.88
N LYS A 20 -2.07 -8.07 5.90
CA LYS A 20 -2.29 -9.44 6.31
C LYS A 20 -3.70 -9.69 6.80
N ASN A 21 -4.31 -8.70 7.39
CA ASN A 21 -5.59 -8.89 8.04
C ASN A 21 -6.77 -8.50 7.18
N ASP A 22 -6.50 -8.02 5.97
CA ASP A 22 -7.57 -7.62 5.06
C ASP A 22 -8.47 -6.59 5.69
N GLU A 23 -7.88 -5.66 6.42
CA GLU A 23 -8.66 -4.67 7.16
C GLU A 23 -8.90 -3.38 6.41
N PHE A 24 -8.15 -3.15 5.36
CA PHE A 24 -8.21 -1.86 4.69
C PHE A 24 -9.04 -1.92 3.43
N GLU A 25 -9.59 -0.78 3.08
CA GLU A 25 -10.42 -0.66 1.89
C GLU A 25 -9.89 0.42 1.00
N VAL A 26 -10.17 0.29 -0.28
CA VAL A 26 -9.83 1.34 -1.24
C VAL A 26 -10.53 2.62 -0.81
N GLY A 27 -9.77 3.71 -0.85
CA GLY A 27 -10.30 5.00 -0.45
C GLY A 27 -9.95 5.42 0.96
N GLU A 28 -9.31 4.54 1.72
CA GLU A 28 -8.93 4.88 3.09
C GLU A 28 -7.58 5.56 3.13
N ASN A 29 -7.41 6.39 4.15
CA ASN A 29 -6.11 6.95 4.46
C ASN A 29 -5.45 6.06 5.49
N VAL A 30 -4.15 5.80 5.29
CA VAL A 30 -3.42 4.90 6.16
C VAL A 30 -2.05 5.48 6.47
N ILE A 31 -1.44 4.97 7.52
CA ILE A 31 -0.07 5.31 7.87
C ILE A 31 0.79 4.10 7.53
N VAL A 32 1.78 4.30 6.71
CA VAL A 32 2.64 3.21 6.28
C VAL A 32 4.09 3.53 6.55
N PRO A 33 4.92 2.50 6.76
CA PRO A 33 6.34 2.73 6.94
C PRO A 33 7.01 2.97 5.59
N PHE A 34 7.93 3.91 5.58
CA PHE A 34 8.70 4.18 4.39
C PHE A 34 10.08 4.63 4.83
N ARG A 35 11.08 3.77 4.60
CA ARG A 35 12.47 4.08 4.95
C ARG A 35 12.60 4.52 6.40
N ASN A 36 12.03 3.73 7.30
CA ASN A 36 12.11 3.97 8.74
C ASN A 36 11.34 5.21 9.20
N ILE A 37 10.49 5.73 8.35
CA ILE A 37 9.65 6.87 8.69
C ILE A 37 8.22 6.50 8.38
N LYS A 38 7.31 6.92 9.24
CA LYS A 38 5.89 6.67 8.96
C LYS A 38 5.35 7.81 8.13
N LYS A 39 4.62 7.46 7.07
CA LYS A 39 4.04 8.44 6.19
C LYS A 39 2.59 8.11 5.95
N SER A 40 1.79 9.14 5.76
CA SER A 40 0.39 8.91 5.45
C SER A 40 0.24 8.71 3.96
N GLY A 41 -0.69 7.84 3.62
CA GLY A 41 -0.95 7.53 2.24
C GLY A 41 -2.41 7.28 2.03
N PHE A 42 -2.78 7.08 0.78
CA PHE A 42 -4.16 6.88 0.37
C PHE A 42 -4.22 5.61 -0.47
N ILE A 43 -5.10 4.72 -0.13
CA ILE A 43 -5.23 3.45 -0.85
C ILE A 43 -6.02 3.70 -2.13
N ILE A 44 -5.35 3.55 -3.26
CA ILE A 44 -5.99 3.84 -4.54
C ILE A 44 -6.58 2.63 -5.20
N ARG A 45 -6.06 1.42 -4.90
CA ARG A 45 -6.65 0.21 -5.48
C ARG A 45 -6.04 -1.01 -4.84
N LYS A 46 -6.75 -2.12 -4.99
CA LYS A 46 -6.18 -3.42 -4.61
C LYS A 46 -5.29 -3.88 -5.74
N ASN A 47 -4.24 -4.57 -5.37
CA ASN A 47 -3.24 -4.99 -6.32
C ASN A 47 -3.05 -6.49 -6.21
N PHE A 48 -3.38 -7.20 -7.26
CA PHE A 48 -3.21 -8.64 -7.28
C PHE A 48 -1.87 -8.94 -7.92
N LYS A 49 -0.88 -9.00 -7.10
CA LYS A 49 0.48 -9.07 -7.59
C LYS A 49 1.14 -10.41 -7.41
N GLU A 50 0.35 -11.44 -7.39
CA GLU A 50 0.99 -12.72 -7.21
C GLU A 50 1.98 -13.02 -8.31
N SER A 51 1.83 -12.40 -9.46
CA SER A 51 2.75 -12.69 -10.54
C SER A 51 4.17 -12.24 -10.23
N PHE A 52 4.35 -11.19 -9.50
CA PHE A 52 5.71 -10.76 -9.26
C PHE A 52 6.39 -11.57 -8.17
N ASP A 53 5.66 -12.37 -7.48
CA ASP A 53 6.26 -13.23 -6.49
C ASP A 53 7.08 -14.33 -7.11
N LEU A 54 6.93 -14.51 -8.38
CA LEU A 54 7.64 -15.59 -9.05
C LEU A 54 9.08 -15.25 -9.34
N LYS A 55 9.46 -14.09 -8.99
CA LYS A 55 10.83 -13.72 -9.25
C LYS A 55 11.77 -14.26 -8.22
#